data_1189e0e8c36e3480aff64ac1b08f2f99
#
_entry.id   1189e0e8c36e3480aff64ac1b08f2f99
#
_cell.length_a   1.000
_cell.length_b   1.000
_cell.length_c   1.000
_cell.angle_alpha   90.00
_cell.angle_beta   90.00
_cell.angle_gamma   90.00
#
_symmetry.space_group_name_H-M   'P 1'
#
loop_
_entity.id
_entity.type
_entity.pdbx_description
1 polymer ?
#
loop_
_entity_poly.entity_id
_entity_poly.type
_entity_poly.pdbx_seq_one_letter_code
_entity_poly.pdbx_strand_id
1 'polypeptide(L)'
;MRYFVAVAEELHFTRAAQRLYISGPALSQQIIALERDLGVELFVRDRRGVALTDAGRSLLADARSILAMADDARARLVNAAAANSPLRLGYVSWLPDDINAILGSSTPLRIDEWILPSHAQVDRVAEGTLDLAVARVGLDVAQERQLTAHLLRAESLSAVGPSATSTKSVAAQRVTVLLDADESAWSSWNRFAEAFSDDTGAKIARIDDGGIAGEAFYSHVRRIGGAVLATPKRHAAVCPPSLGQRPVAEPVPLWTWSLLHRADDDRVSVRDAVTALLSIASIRDWCKPPERPWWVPLDDPHRGALELAR
;
A
#
# COMPACT_ATOMS: atom_id res chain seq x y z
N MET A 1 11.26 -11.42 16.52
CA MET A 1 10.46 -10.72 15.49
C MET A 1 10.92 -11.01 14.06
N ARG A 2 12.18 -10.78 13.62
CA ARG A 2 12.65 -11.07 12.24
C ARG A 2 12.36 -12.51 11.79
N TYR A 3 12.58 -13.49 12.65
CA TYR A 3 12.28 -14.89 12.38
C TYR A 3 10.80 -15.16 12.14
N PHE A 4 9.95 -14.54 12.95
CA PHE A 4 8.50 -14.62 12.82
C PHE A 4 8.03 -14.05 11.46
N VAL A 5 8.48 -12.84 11.11
CA VAL A 5 8.11 -12.20 9.82
C VAL A 5 8.54 -13.07 8.65
N ALA A 6 9.76 -13.62 8.66
CA ALA A 6 10.23 -14.48 7.58
C ALA A 6 9.37 -15.76 7.43
N VAL A 7 8.97 -16.40 8.53
CA VAL A 7 8.06 -17.56 8.46
C VAL A 7 6.67 -17.16 8.00
N ALA A 8 6.17 -16.01 8.42
CA ALA A 8 4.86 -15.48 8.03
C ALA A 8 4.78 -15.16 6.53
N GLU A 9 5.87 -14.69 5.94
CA GLU A 9 5.95 -14.37 4.50
C GLU A 9 6.11 -15.62 3.63
N GLU A 10 6.92 -16.58 4.08
CA GLU A 10 7.18 -17.82 3.33
C GLU A 10 6.09 -18.87 3.54
N LEU A 11 5.34 -18.81 4.64
CA LEU A 11 4.43 -19.87 5.12
C LEU A 11 5.06 -21.25 5.03
N HIS A 12 6.39 -21.31 5.18
CA HIS A 12 7.19 -22.52 5.06
C HIS A 12 8.51 -22.42 5.83
N PHE A 13 8.65 -23.15 6.92
CA PHE A 13 9.81 -23.06 7.82
C PHE A 13 11.15 -23.31 7.11
N THR A 14 11.22 -24.28 6.20
CA THR A 14 12.49 -24.58 5.50
C THR A 14 12.91 -23.43 4.59
N ARG A 15 11.98 -22.83 3.82
CA ARG A 15 12.28 -21.67 2.97
C ARG A 15 12.67 -20.46 3.79
N ALA A 16 11.94 -20.18 4.87
CA ALA A 16 12.28 -19.10 5.78
C ALA A 16 13.66 -19.29 6.42
N ALA A 17 14.00 -20.51 6.83
CA ALA A 17 15.33 -20.82 7.39
C ALA A 17 16.45 -20.62 6.37
N GLN A 18 16.25 -21.04 5.12
CA GLN A 18 17.18 -20.82 4.00
C GLN A 18 17.37 -19.31 3.74
N ARG A 19 16.29 -18.56 3.68
CA ARG A 19 16.32 -17.09 3.50
C ARG A 19 17.09 -16.39 4.63
N LEU A 20 17.00 -16.91 5.84
CA LEU A 20 17.65 -16.36 7.03
C LEU A 20 19.07 -16.91 7.28
N TYR A 21 19.54 -17.85 6.45
CA TYR A 21 20.84 -18.53 6.59
C TYR A 21 21.02 -19.22 7.94
N ILE A 22 19.93 -19.83 8.46
CA ILE A 22 19.94 -20.63 9.71
C ILE A 22 19.36 -22.02 9.49
N SER A 23 19.56 -22.91 10.47
CA SER A 23 18.95 -24.25 10.40
C SER A 23 17.46 -24.23 10.72
N GLY A 24 16.68 -25.10 10.08
CA GLY A 24 15.24 -25.24 10.33
C GLY A 24 14.88 -25.48 11.80
N PRO A 25 15.59 -26.40 12.52
CA PRO A 25 15.38 -26.58 13.96
C PRO A 25 15.63 -25.33 14.80
N ALA A 26 16.67 -24.55 14.47
CA ALA A 26 16.96 -23.30 15.17
C ALA A 26 15.83 -22.27 14.96
N LEU A 27 15.33 -22.12 13.71
CA LEU A 27 14.21 -21.23 13.43
C LEU A 27 12.95 -21.67 14.19
N SER A 28 12.63 -22.98 14.19
CA SER A 28 11.47 -23.50 14.91
C SER A 28 11.54 -23.24 16.40
N GLN A 29 12.71 -23.40 17.02
CA GLN A 29 12.91 -23.07 18.44
C GLN A 29 12.70 -21.60 18.74
N GLN A 30 13.16 -20.70 17.86
CA GLN A 30 12.96 -19.26 18.02
C GLN A 30 11.48 -18.86 17.93
N ILE A 31 10.72 -19.49 17.04
CA ILE A 31 9.27 -19.27 16.96
C ILE A 31 8.56 -19.78 18.22
N ILE A 32 8.86 -21.01 18.66
CA ILE A 32 8.29 -21.57 19.90
C ILE A 32 8.61 -20.69 21.11
N ALA A 33 9.84 -20.18 21.19
CA ALA A 33 10.22 -19.27 22.25
C ALA A 33 9.41 -17.96 22.22
N LEU A 34 9.18 -17.41 21.05
CA LEU A 34 8.35 -16.20 20.85
C LEU A 34 6.89 -16.47 21.24
N GLU A 35 6.29 -17.56 20.77
CA GLU A 35 4.92 -17.97 21.10
C GLU A 35 4.74 -18.18 22.62
N ARG A 36 5.71 -18.80 23.26
CA ARG A 36 5.72 -19.00 24.73
C ARG A 36 5.83 -17.68 25.47
N ASP A 37 6.67 -16.76 25.01
CA ASP A 37 6.89 -15.45 25.63
C ASP A 37 5.64 -14.57 25.55
N LEU A 38 4.93 -14.65 24.43
CA LEU A 38 3.67 -13.95 24.20
C LEU A 38 2.44 -14.66 24.78
N GLY A 39 2.56 -15.93 25.13
CA GLY A 39 1.46 -16.75 25.65
C GLY A 39 0.39 -17.12 24.62
N VAL A 40 0.67 -16.96 23.32
CA VAL A 40 -0.26 -17.25 22.22
C VAL A 40 0.46 -17.95 21.07
N GLU A 41 -0.26 -18.83 20.36
CA GLU A 41 0.23 -19.42 19.12
C GLU A 41 0.09 -18.42 17.97
N LEU A 42 1.15 -18.28 17.18
CA LEU A 42 1.20 -17.39 16.02
C LEU A 42 0.99 -18.15 14.70
N PHE A 43 1.27 -19.46 14.71
CA PHE A 43 1.13 -20.33 13.54
C PHE A 43 0.29 -21.57 13.86
N VAL A 44 -0.58 -21.92 12.92
CA VAL A 44 -1.19 -23.25 12.86
C VAL A 44 -0.34 -24.11 11.94
N ARG A 45 0.00 -25.33 12.41
CA ARG A 45 0.76 -26.32 11.64
C ARG A 45 -0.10 -27.55 11.46
N ASP A 46 -0.49 -27.86 10.26
CA ASP A 46 -1.23 -29.06 9.94
C ASP A 46 -0.57 -29.82 8.77
N ARG A 47 -1.21 -30.93 8.34
CA ARG A 47 -0.72 -31.74 7.21
C ARG A 47 -0.77 -31.00 5.87
N ARG A 48 -1.42 -29.85 5.79
CA ARG A 48 -1.57 -29.03 4.58
C ARG A 48 -0.53 -27.90 4.52
N GLY A 49 0.13 -27.59 5.64
CA GLY A 49 1.17 -26.57 5.68
C GLY A 49 1.18 -25.72 6.95
N VAL A 50 1.68 -24.51 6.80
CA VAL A 50 1.79 -23.50 7.86
C VAL A 50 0.88 -22.33 7.50
N ALA A 51 0.05 -21.89 8.44
CA ALA A 51 -0.80 -20.72 8.31
C ALA A 51 -0.67 -19.83 9.55
N LEU A 52 -0.95 -18.54 9.42
CA LEU A 52 -1.02 -17.62 10.55
C LEU A 52 -2.33 -17.82 11.34
N THR A 53 -2.24 -17.75 12.66
CA THR A 53 -3.41 -17.54 13.53
C THR A 53 -3.91 -16.09 13.43
N ASP A 54 -5.04 -15.76 14.05
CA ASP A 54 -5.51 -14.36 14.15
C ASP A 54 -4.47 -13.50 14.93
N ALA A 55 -3.92 -14.03 16.01
CA ALA A 55 -2.84 -13.40 16.76
C ALA A 55 -1.59 -13.21 15.87
N GLY A 56 -1.25 -14.20 15.03
CA GLY A 56 -0.14 -14.11 14.08
C GLY A 56 -0.38 -13.03 13.02
N ARG A 57 -1.60 -12.92 12.49
CA ARG A 57 -1.95 -11.86 11.52
C ARG A 57 -1.82 -10.46 12.14
N SER A 58 -2.36 -10.28 13.33
CA SER A 58 -2.24 -9.01 14.06
C SER A 58 -0.78 -8.65 14.33
N LEU A 59 -0.01 -9.61 14.88
CA LEU A 59 1.40 -9.38 15.18
C LEU A 59 2.24 -9.10 13.94
N LEU A 60 1.86 -9.59 12.75
CA LEU A 60 2.66 -9.41 11.54
C LEU A 60 2.79 -7.94 11.14
N ALA A 61 1.69 -7.18 11.22
CA ALA A 61 1.69 -5.74 10.95
C ALA A 61 2.61 -5.01 11.94
N ASP A 62 2.43 -5.26 13.24
CA ASP A 62 3.22 -4.64 14.30
C ASP A 62 4.70 -5.04 14.21
N ALA A 63 4.98 -6.33 13.94
CA ALA A 63 6.34 -6.82 13.81
C ALA A 63 7.10 -6.16 12.65
N ARG A 64 6.45 -5.95 11.52
CA ARG A 64 7.03 -5.22 10.39
C ARG A 64 7.34 -3.78 10.78
N SER A 65 6.43 -3.10 11.43
CA SER A 65 6.61 -1.71 11.88
C SER A 65 7.77 -1.60 12.88
N ILE A 66 7.84 -2.48 13.88
CA ILE A 66 8.92 -2.49 14.87
C ILE A 66 10.28 -2.75 14.22
N LEU A 67 10.36 -3.70 13.28
CA LEU A 67 11.61 -4.01 12.58
C LEU A 67 12.05 -2.84 11.71
N ALA A 68 11.13 -2.20 11.00
CA ALA A 68 11.41 -1.00 10.23
C ALA A 68 11.96 0.11 11.11
N MET A 69 11.31 0.41 12.25
CA MET A 69 11.79 1.42 13.21
C MET A 69 13.18 1.10 13.75
N ALA A 70 13.48 -0.17 14.05
CA ALA A 70 14.79 -0.58 14.54
C ALA A 70 15.90 -0.43 13.48
N ASP A 71 15.61 -0.81 12.23
CA ASP A 71 16.54 -0.66 11.12
C ASP A 71 16.78 0.82 10.77
N ASP A 72 15.75 1.66 10.89
CA ASP A 72 15.85 3.11 10.72
C ASP A 72 16.64 3.79 11.84
N ALA A 73 16.42 3.39 13.10
CA ALA A 73 17.22 3.89 14.22
C ALA A 73 18.71 3.56 14.02
N ARG A 74 19.02 2.35 13.57
CA ARG A 74 20.38 1.94 13.20
C ARG A 74 20.93 2.78 12.06
N ALA A 75 20.13 2.99 10.99
CA ALA A 75 20.54 3.81 9.84
C ALA A 75 20.83 5.26 10.27
N ARG A 76 20.01 5.87 11.13
CA ARG A 76 20.25 7.21 11.67
C ARG A 76 21.58 7.31 12.41
N LEU A 77 21.90 6.34 13.25
CA LEU A 77 23.16 6.33 14.02
C LEU A 77 24.39 6.17 13.10
N VAL A 78 24.29 5.35 12.06
CA VAL A 78 25.35 5.13 11.08
C VAL A 78 25.49 6.32 10.13
N ASN A 79 24.39 7.00 9.81
CA ASN A 79 24.32 8.06 8.80
C ASN A 79 24.48 9.48 9.36
N ALA A 80 24.43 9.67 10.69
CA ALA A 80 24.67 10.96 11.32
C ALA A 80 26.08 11.53 11.04
N ALA A 81 26.95 10.72 10.43
CA ALA A 81 28.31 11.10 10.05
C ALA A 81 28.50 11.49 8.56
N ALA A 82 27.45 11.43 7.73
CA ALA A 82 27.60 11.65 6.29
C ALA A 82 26.62 12.68 5.73
N ALA A 83 27.14 13.84 5.29
CA ALA A 83 26.40 14.87 4.56
C ALA A 83 25.79 14.39 3.21
N ASN A 84 26.06 13.15 2.81
CA ASN A 84 25.61 12.51 1.56
C ASN A 84 24.81 11.21 1.82
N SER A 85 24.02 11.15 2.89
CA SER A 85 23.18 9.95 3.14
C SER A 85 22.11 9.80 2.07
N PRO A 86 21.92 8.57 1.52
CA PRO A 86 20.84 8.30 0.59
C PRO A 86 19.47 8.67 1.20
N LEU A 87 18.61 9.29 0.39
CA LEU A 87 17.22 9.52 0.81
C LEU A 87 16.50 8.19 1.00
N ARG A 88 15.76 8.06 2.08
CA ARG A 88 14.96 6.87 2.40
C ARG A 88 13.56 7.07 1.87
N LEU A 89 13.15 6.22 0.91
CA LEU A 89 11.84 6.28 0.29
C LEU A 89 11.02 5.05 0.65
N GLY A 90 9.87 5.27 1.29
CA GLY A 90 8.85 4.25 1.50
C GLY A 90 7.77 4.27 0.42
N TYR A 91 7.07 3.16 0.24
CA TYR A 91 5.93 3.10 -0.68
C TYR A 91 4.93 2.01 -0.27
N VAL A 92 3.72 2.09 -0.82
CA VAL A 92 2.64 1.13 -0.49
C VAL A 92 2.53 0.02 -1.51
N SER A 93 2.46 0.33 -2.80
CA SER A 93 2.28 -0.68 -3.85
C SER A 93 2.77 -0.26 -5.23
N TRP A 94 3.09 1.01 -5.42
CA TRP A 94 3.53 1.54 -6.69
C TRP A 94 4.70 2.51 -6.53
N LEU A 95 5.70 2.32 -7.38
CA LEU A 95 6.78 3.26 -7.68
C LEU A 95 7.04 3.20 -9.19
N PRO A 96 7.61 4.26 -9.79
CA PRO A 96 8.17 4.17 -11.14
C PRO A 96 9.27 3.09 -11.20
N ASP A 97 9.23 2.23 -12.22
CA ASP A 97 10.24 1.16 -12.38
C ASP A 97 11.65 1.75 -12.58
N ASP A 98 11.75 2.95 -13.12
CA ASP A 98 12.98 3.68 -13.41
C ASP A 98 13.30 4.80 -12.40
N ILE A 99 12.79 4.70 -11.16
CA ILE A 99 12.94 5.74 -10.14
C ILE A 99 14.41 6.17 -9.91
N ASN A 100 15.34 5.23 -9.93
CA ASN A 100 16.76 5.52 -9.78
C ASN A 100 17.32 6.32 -10.97
N ALA A 101 16.80 6.09 -12.18
CA ALA A 101 17.18 6.86 -13.37
C ALA A 101 16.57 8.28 -13.32
N ILE A 102 15.34 8.42 -12.79
CA ILE A 102 14.68 9.72 -12.62
C ILE A 102 15.46 10.61 -11.66
N LEU A 103 15.91 10.07 -10.52
CA LEU A 103 16.63 10.83 -9.50
C LEU A 103 18.12 11.06 -9.84
N GLY A 104 18.68 10.21 -10.70
CA GLY A 104 20.07 10.29 -11.12
C GLY A 104 21.07 9.94 -10.00
N SER A 105 22.35 10.04 -10.33
CA SER A 105 23.44 9.72 -9.39
C SER A 105 23.70 10.79 -8.33
N SER A 106 23.18 12.00 -8.52
CA SER A 106 23.33 13.12 -7.59
C SER A 106 22.44 13.03 -6.35
N THR A 107 21.39 12.24 -6.41
CA THR A 107 20.46 12.03 -5.29
C THR A 107 20.35 10.53 -4.99
N PRO A 108 21.29 9.97 -4.22
CA PRO A 108 21.26 8.57 -3.87
C PRO A 108 19.95 8.23 -3.14
N LEU A 109 19.26 7.16 -3.57
CA LEU A 109 18.02 6.71 -3.02
C LEU A 109 18.16 5.32 -2.40
N ARG A 110 17.62 5.16 -1.21
CA ARG A 110 17.40 3.85 -0.58
C ARG A 110 15.89 3.58 -0.51
N ILE A 111 15.42 2.66 -1.33
CA ILE A 111 14.04 2.20 -1.27
C ILE A 111 13.89 1.29 -0.06
N ASP A 112 12.83 1.52 0.70
CA ASP A 112 12.50 0.69 1.86
C ASP A 112 12.13 -0.73 1.41
N GLU A 113 12.63 -1.72 2.10
CA GLU A 113 12.36 -3.13 1.82
C GLU A 113 10.94 -3.55 2.26
N TRP A 114 10.33 -2.76 3.16
CA TRP A 114 9.04 -3.07 3.74
C TRP A 114 7.91 -2.31 3.06
N ILE A 115 7.02 -3.06 2.43
CA ILE A 115 5.76 -2.52 1.91
C ILE A 115 4.78 -2.42 3.08
N LEU A 116 4.54 -1.21 3.57
CA LEU A 116 3.64 -0.93 4.68
C LEU A 116 2.38 -0.20 4.19
N PRO A 117 1.26 -0.27 4.94
CA PRO A 117 0.07 0.52 4.65
C PRO A 117 0.34 2.03 4.65
N SER A 118 -0.53 2.80 3.98
CA SER A 118 -0.35 4.25 3.83
C SER A 118 -0.16 4.99 5.14
N HIS A 119 -0.97 4.68 6.17
CA HIS A 119 -0.84 5.33 7.49
C HIS A 119 0.53 5.08 8.12
N ALA A 120 1.05 3.86 8.05
CA ALA A 120 2.38 3.55 8.58
C ALA A 120 3.50 4.27 7.80
N GLN A 121 3.37 4.45 6.49
CA GLN A 121 4.30 5.24 5.70
C GLN A 121 4.23 6.73 6.09
N VAL A 122 3.02 7.27 6.30
CA VAL A 122 2.76 8.64 6.77
C VAL A 122 3.44 8.88 8.12
N ASP A 123 3.20 8.01 9.11
CA ASP A 123 3.81 8.11 10.45
C ASP A 123 5.34 8.09 10.37
N ARG A 124 5.91 7.21 9.57
CA ARG A 124 7.36 7.10 9.41
C ARG A 124 8.00 8.34 8.76
N VAL A 125 7.31 9.01 7.85
CA VAL A 125 7.79 10.30 7.32
C VAL A 125 7.70 11.38 8.40
N ALA A 126 6.60 11.46 9.13
CA ALA A 126 6.42 12.43 10.21
C ALA A 126 7.48 12.26 11.31
N GLU A 127 7.82 11.02 11.67
CA GLU A 127 8.86 10.68 12.66
C GLU A 127 10.29 10.84 12.12
N GLY A 128 10.47 11.11 10.82
CA GLY A 128 11.78 11.25 10.18
C GLY A 128 12.52 9.92 10.00
N THR A 129 11.83 8.78 10.07
CA THR A 129 12.40 7.46 9.76
C THR A 129 12.44 7.20 8.26
N LEU A 130 11.58 7.88 7.51
CA LEU A 130 11.66 8.05 6.07
C LEU A 130 11.85 9.53 5.72
N ASP A 131 12.48 9.80 4.60
CA ASP A 131 12.62 11.15 4.05
C ASP A 131 11.48 11.46 3.10
N LEU A 132 11.07 10.45 2.33
CA LEU A 132 10.00 10.50 1.34
C LEU A 132 9.09 9.28 1.47
N ALA A 133 7.83 9.40 1.09
CA ALA A 133 6.96 8.25 0.88
C ALA A 133 6.00 8.45 -0.29
N VAL A 134 5.68 7.37 -1.00
CA VAL A 134 4.58 7.32 -1.97
C VAL A 134 3.42 6.57 -1.32
N ALA A 135 2.42 7.33 -0.88
CA ALA A 135 1.28 6.80 -0.13
C ALA A 135 0.02 7.63 -0.41
N ARG A 136 -1.13 7.11 0.00
CA ARG A 136 -2.36 7.91 0.08
C ARG A 136 -2.47 8.57 1.46
N VAL A 137 -2.85 9.84 1.48
CA VAL A 137 -3.08 10.60 2.71
C VAL A 137 -4.36 11.44 2.57
N GLY A 138 -5.10 11.64 3.65
CA GLY A 138 -6.16 12.63 3.74
C GLY A 138 -5.60 14.01 4.08
N LEU A 139 -6.33 15.06 3.75
CA LEU A 139 -5.91 16.44 4.01
C LEU A 139 -5.71 16.70 5.50
N ASP A 140 -6.66 16.23 6.33
CA ASP A 140 -6.62 16.31 7.78
C ASP A 140 -5.35 15.69 8.37
N VAL A 141 -5.04 14.47 7.96
CA VAL A 141 -3.86 13.72 8.42
C VAL A 141 -2.56 14.40 7.96
N ALA A 142 -2.50 14.87 6.72
CA ALA A 142 -1.32 15.57 6.22
C ALA A 142 -1.02 16.84 7.03
N GLN A 143 -2.06 17.61 7.38
CA GLN A 143 -1.94 18.81 8.21
C GLN A 143 -1.55 18.49 9.65
N GLU A 144 -2.22 17.52 10.29
CA GLU A 144 -1.93 17.08 11.66
C GLU A 144 -0.48 16.60 11.82
N ARG A 145 0.01 15.86 10.83
CA ARG A 145 1.36 15.29 10.83
C ARG A 145 2.43 16.24 10.26
N GLN A 146 2.05 17.46 9.91
CA GLN A 146 2.95 18.47 9.34
C GLN A 146 3.71 17.96 8.10
N LEU A 147 2.97 17.32 7.19
CA LEU A 147 3.51 16.79 5.94
C LEU A 147 3.10 17.67 4.76
N THR A 148 4.01 17.80 3.81
CA THR A 148 3.71 18.29 2.47
C THR A 148 3.36 17.10 1.59
N ALA A 149 2.19 17.18 0.94
CA ALA A 149 1.70 16.16 0.02
C ALA A 149 1.63 16.72 -1.41
N HIS A 150 2.40 16.15 -2.32
CA HIS A 150 2.37 16.49 -3.73
C HIS A 150 1.65 15.40 -4.51
N LEU A 151 0.76 15.76 -5.43
CA LEU A 151 0.15 14.78 -6.33
C LEU A 151 1.22 14.18 -7.24
N LEU A 152 1.49 12.91 -7.09
CA LEU A 152 2.43 12.18 -7.95
C LEU A 152 1.71 11.41 -9.05
N ARG A 153 0.53 10.83 -8.74
CA ARG A 153 -0.26 10.08 -9.71
C ARG A 153 -1.74 10.05 -9.33
N ALA A 154 -2.61 10.19 -10.33
CA ALA A 154 -4.04 9.94 -10.25
C ALA A 154 -4.37 8.68 -11.06
N GLU A 155 -4.79 7.60 -10.39
CA GLU A 155 -5.04 6.30 -11.01
C GLU A 155 -6.54 6.03 -11.09
N SER A 156 -7.06 5.86 -12.31
CA SER A 156 -8.45 5.44 -12.51
C SER A 156 -8.65 4.00 -12.06
N LEU A 157 -9.54 3.79 -11.11
CA LEU A 157 -9.84 2.44 -10.64
C LEU A 157 -10.80 1.72 -11.60
N SER A 158 -10.62 0.43 -11.69
CA SER A 158 -11.44 -0.47 -12.51
C SER A 158 -12.21 -1.45 -11.65
N ALA A 159 -13.28 -2.00 -12.18
CA ALA A 159 -14.01 -3.09 -11.55
C ALA A 159 -13.71 -4.42 -12.24
N VAL A 160 -13.68 -5.50 -11.45
CA VAL A 160 -13.57 -6.88 -11.94
C VAL A 160 -14.92 -7.58 -11.75
N GLY A 161 -15.33 -8.34 -12.75
CA GLY A 161 -16.59 -9.11 -12.71
C GLY A 161 -16.63 -10.19 -13.78
N PRO A 162 -17.75 -10.92 -13.94
CA PRO A 162 -17.87 -11.99 -14.93
C PRO A 162 -17.54 -11.52 -16.35
N SER A 163 -16.75 -12.29 -17.09
CA SER A 163 -16.30 -11.97 -18.46
C SER A 163 -17.46 -11.92 -19.48
N ALA A 164 -18.54 -12.67 -19.24
CA ALA A 164 -19.69 -12.76 -20.14
C ALA A 164 -20.53 -11.49 -20.27
N THR A 165 -20.21 -10.44 -19.51
CA THR A 165 -20.96 -9.18 -19.55
C THR A 165 -20.44 -8.30 -20.66
N SER A 166 -21.28 -7.97 -21.66
CA SER A 166 -20.92 -7.23 -22.87
C SER A 166 -20.72 -5.72 -22.71
N THR A 167 -20.86 -5.18 -21.48
CA THR A 167 -20.76 -3.74 -21.24
C THR A 167 -19.30 -3.26 -21.26
N LYS A 168 -19.00 -2.19 -22.00
CA LYS A 168 -17.67 -1.60 -22.11
C LYS A 168 -17.21 -0.92 -20.79
N SER A 169 -18.15 -0.47 -19.95
CA SER A 169 -17.89 0.14 -18.65
C SER A 169 -19.00 -0.20 -17.67
N VAL A 170 -18.76 0.04 -16.37
CA VAL A 170 -19.71 -0.19 -15.28
C VAL A 170 -19.99 1.14 -14.59
N ALA A 171 -21.27 1.51 -14.44
CA ALA A 171 -21.64 2.70 -13.66
C ALA A 171 -21.25 2.52 -12.17
N ALA A 172 -20.74 3.57 -11.53
CA ALA A 172 -20.26 3.57 -10.15
C ALA A 172 -21.27 2.97 -9.17
N GLN A 173 -22.56 3.34 -9.26
CA GLN A 173 -23.65 2.82 -8.43
C GLN A 173 -23.90 1.29 -8.56
N ARG A 174 -23.38 0.65 -9.60
CA ARG A 174 -23.51 -0.80 -9.82
C ARG A 174 -22.30 -1.60 -9.36
N VAL A 175 -21.32 -0.93 -8.81
CA VAL A 175 -20.10 -1.55 -8.29
C VAL A 175 -20.31 -1.95 -6.85
N THR A 176 -19.74 -3.09 -6.46
CA THR A 176 -19.57 -3.46 -5.05
C THR A 176 -18.14 -3.14 -4.62
N VAL A 177 -17.96 -2.56 -3.45
CA VAL A 177 -16.64 -2.28 -2.87
C VAL A 177 -16.45 -3.18 -1.66
N LEU A 178 -15.30 -3.83 -1.56
CA LEU A 178 -14.95 -4.66 -0.40
C LEU A 178 -14.37 -3.76 0.69
N LEU A 179 -14.85 -3.92 1.92
CA LEU A 179 -14.23 -3.38 3.13
C LEU A 179 -13.72 -4.54 3.96
N ASP A 180 -12.50 -4.41 4.47
CA ASP A 180 -11.92 -5.39 5.38
C ASP A 180 -12.10 -4.95 6.83
N ALA A 181 -12.40 -5.92 7.71
CA ALA A 181 -12.52 -5.68 9.14
C ALA A 181 -11.17 -5.31 9.79
N ASP A 182 -10.04 -5.68 9.17
CA ASP A 182 -8.71 -5.25 9.61
C ASP A 182 -8.44 -3.80 9.17
N GLU A 183 -8.87 -2.86 9.99
CA GLU A 183 -8.60 -1.43 9.77
C GLU A 183 -7.11 -1.08 9.85
N SER A 184 -6.30 -1.88 10.55
CA SER A 184 -4.86 -1.63 10.65
C SER A 184 -4.14 -1.82 9.32
N ALA A 185 -4.60 -2.74 8.48
CA ALA A 185 -4.03 -3.00 7.17
C ALA A 185 -4.69 -2.17 6.05
N TRP A 186 -5.97 -1.84 6.20
CA TRP A 186 -6.81 -1.35 5.11
C TRP A 186 -7.47 0.01 5.37
N SER A 187 -7.10 0.76 6.42
CA SER A 187 -7.74 2.03 6.81
C SER A 187 -7.91 3.03 5.65
N SER A 188 -6.86 3.25 4.86
CA SER A 188 -6.92 4.19 3.73
C SER A 188 -7.85 3.71 2.60
N TRP A 189 -7.93 2.39 2.38
CA TRP A 189 -8.85 1.81 1.42
C TRP A 189 -10.28 1.86 1.94
N ASN A 190 -10.52 1.45 3.18
CA ASN A 190 -11.84 1.44 3.79
C ASN A 190 -12.46 2.85 3.79
N ARG A 191 -11.70 3.87 4.21
CA ARG A 191 -12.15 5.26 4.16
C ARG A 191 -12.52 5.71 2.73
N PHE A 192 -11.70 5.38 1.75
CA PHE A 192 -11.99 5.65 0.34
C PHE A 192 -13.28 4.94 -0.11
N ALA A 193 -13.43 3.67 0.24
CA ALA A 193 -14.56 2.82 -0.13
C ALA A 193 -15.88 3.31 0.47
N GLU A 194 -15.87 3.72 1.74
CA GLU A 194 -17.02 4.30 2.42
C GLU A 194 -17.44 5.61 1.77
N ALA A 195 -16.50 6.55 1.59
CA ALA A 195 -16.79 7.82 0.92
C ALA A 195 -17.31 7.60 -0.53
N PHE A 196 -16.73 6.65 -1.27
CA PHE A 196 -17.20 6.32 -2.62
C PHE A 196 -18.62 5.75 -2.61
N SER A 197 -18.93 4.88 -1.66
CA SER A 197 -20.28 4.33 -1.48
C SER A 197 -21.30 5.41 -1.15
N ASP A 198 -20.99 6.30 -0.22
CA ASP A 198 -21.87 7.37 0.23
C ASP A 198 -22.19 8.34 -0.90
N ASP A 199 -21.20 8.71 -1.71
CA ASP A 199 -21.37 9.69 -2.78
C ASP A 199 -21.97 9.11 -4.07
N THR A 200 -21.82 7.80 -4.33
CA THR A 200 -22.21 7.18 -5.61
C THR A 200 -23.34 6.18 -5.51
N GLY A 201 -23.66 5.72 -4.30
CA GLY A 201 -24.58 4.62 -4.07
C GLY A 201 -24.00 3.23 -4.41
N ALA A 202 -22.68 3.12 -4.54
CA ALA A 202 -21.99 1.83 -4.68
C ALA A 202 -22.25 0.94 -3.46
N LYS A 203 -22.35 -0.37 -3.66
CA LYS A 203 -22.62 -1.30 -2.57
C LYS A 203 -21.37 -1.62 -1.77
N ILE A 204 -21.48 -1.74 -0.46
CA ILE A 204 -20.41 -2.23 0.41
C ILE A 204 -20.64 -3.72 0.70
N ALA A 205 -19.57 -4.51 0.60
CA ALA A 205 -19.50 -5.87 1.11
C ALA A 205 -18.34 -5.98 2.11
N ARG A 206 -18.65 -6.34 3.36
CA ARG A 206 -17.67 -6.49 4.44
C ARG A 206 -17.08 -7.88 4.42
N ILE A 207 -15.76 -7.95 4.58
CA ILE A 207 -14.95 -9.16 4.66
C ILE A 207 -14.01 -9.08 5.85
N ASP A 208 -13.47 -10.22 6.29
CA ASP A 208 -12.57 -10.35 7.46
C ASP A 208 -11.36 -11.26 7.19
N ASP A 209 -11.09 -11.54 5.91
CA ASP A 209 -10.07 -12.49 5.49
C ASP A 209 -8.88 -11.86 4.74
N GLY A 210 -8.78 -10.52 4.73
CA GLY A 210 -7.75 -9.78 4.00
C GLY A 210 -7.90 -9.86 2.48
N GLY A 211 -9.02 -10.37 1.98
CA GLY A 211 -9.27 -10.66 0.57
C GLY A 211 -9.57 -9.45 -0.32
N ILE A 212 -9.12 -8.27 0.06
CA ILE A 212 -9.24 -7.05 -0.77
C ILE A 212 -8.32 -7.10 -2.00
N ALA A 213 -7.27 -7.91 -1.97
CA ALA A 213 -6.32 -8.07 -3.06
C ALA A 213 -5.91 -9.55 -3.24
N GLY A 214 -5.25 -9.88 -4.36
CA GLY A 214 -4.72 -11.22 -4.62
C GLY A 214 -5.80 -12.23 -5.03
N GLU A 215 -5.55 -13.53 -4.81
CA GLU A 215 -6.46 -14.63 -5.19
C GLU A 215 -7.79 -14.59 -4.41
N ALA A 216 -7.75 -14.20 -3.13
CA ALA A 216 -8.95 -14.10 -2.31
C ALA A 216 -9.94 -13.06 -2.87
N PHE A 217 -9.43 -11.96 -3.44
CA PHE A 217 -10.24 -10.97 -4.12
C PHE A 217 -11.09 -11.58 -5.25
N TYR A 218 -10.47 -12.42 -6.11
CA TYR A 218 -11.21 -13.08 -7.18
C TYR A 218 -12.25 -14.08 -6.68
N SER A 219 -12.04 -14.69 -5.53
CA SER A 219 -13.02 -15.55 -4.88
C SER A 219 -14.24 -14.75 -4.41
N HIS A 220 -14.03 -13.56 -3.85
CA HIS A 220 -15.11 -12.63 -3.51
C HIS A 220 -15.85 -12.15 -4.76
N VAL A 221 -15.15 -11.80 -5.84
CA VAL A 221 -15.78 -11.41 -7.12
C VAL A 221 -16.72 -12.52 -7.63
N ARG A 222 -16.27 -13.77 -7.60
CA ARG A 222 -17.12 -14.92 -8.01
C ARG A 222 -18.34 -15.09 -7.10
N ARG A 223 -18.16 -14.96 -5.78
CA ARG A 223 -19.25 -15.06 -4.79
C ARG A 223 -20.30 -13.97 -4.94
N ILE A 224 -19.86 -12.74 -5.23
CA ILE A 224 -20.75 -11.59 -5.44
C ILE A 224 -21.45 -11.69 -6.79
N GLY A 225 -20.83 -12.29 -7.80
CA GLY A 225 -21.40 -12.48 -9.13
C GLY A 225 -21.61 -11.18 -9.93
N GLY A 226 -21.10 -10.05 -9.43
CA GLY A 226 -21.21 -8.71 -9.98
C GLY A 226 -19.87 -8.05 -10.20
N ALA A 227 -19.89 -6.74 -10.51
CA ALA A 227 -18.69 -5.93 -10.63
C ALA A 227 -18.19 -5.50 -9.24
N VAL A 228 -16.93 -5.79 -8.92
CA VAL A 228 -16.28 -5.43 -7.66
C VAL A 228 -15.13 -4.48 -7.96
N LEU A 229 -15.07 -3.35 -7.25
CA LEU A 229 -14.00 -2.36 -7.41
C LEU A 229 -12.67 -2.97 -6.99
N ALA A 230 -11.70 -2.91 -7.88
CA ALA A 230 -10.34 -3.37 -7.61
C ALA A 230 -9.52 -2.27 -6.92
N THR A 231 -8.71 -2.66 -5.96
CA THR A 231 -7.76 -1.75 -5.30
C THR A 231 -6.66 -1.33 -6.27
N PRO A 232 -5.98 -0.18 -6.02
CA PRO A 232 -4.83 0.24 -6.81
C PRO A 232 -3.58 -0.61 -6.54
N LYS A 233 -3.63 -1.54 -5.58
CA LYS A 233 -2.55 -2.49 -5.36
C LYS A 233 -2.45 -3.39 -6.57
N ARG A 234 -1.28 -3.44 -7.22
CA ARG A 234 -1.03 -4.38 -8.31
C ARG A 234 -1.29 -5.79 -7.78
N HIS A 235 -2.27 -6.47 -8.37
CA HIS A 235 -2.53 -7.86 -8.02
C HIS A 235 -1.36 -8.69 -8.57
N ALA A 236 -0.63 -9.35 -7.68
CA ALA A 236 0.38 -10.33 -8.10
C ALA A 236 -0.27 -11.54 -8.80
N ALA A 237 -1.56 -11.75 -8.56
CA ALA A 237 -2.33 -12.84 -9.18
C ALA A 237 -2.89 -12.42 -10.54
N VAL A 238 -2.75 -13.30 -11.51
CA VAL A 238 -3.32 -13.11 -12.86
C VAL A 238 -4.85 -13.18 -12.78
N CYS A 239 -5.53 -12.22 -13.39
CA CYS A 239 -7.00 -12.25 -13.45
C CYS A 239 -7.48 -13.54 -14.16
N PRO A 240 -8.31 -14.36 -13.51
CA PRO A 240 -8.80 -15.60 -14.10
C PRO A 240 -9.58 -15.35 -15.38
N PRO A 241 -9.50 -16.26 -16.40
CA PRO A 241 -10.19 -16.08 -17.69
C PRO A 241 -11.72 -15.93 -17.59
N SER A 242 -12.32 -16.46 -16.52
CA SER A 242 -13.77 -16.31 -16.24
C SER A 242 -14.16 -14.92 -15.78
N LEU A 243 -13.19 -14.08 -15.41
CA LEU A 243 -13.37 -12.71 -14.95
C LEU A 243 -12.74 -11.73 -15.92
N GLY A 244 -13.29 -10.53 -15.97
CA GLY A 244 -12.80 -9.44 -16.82
C GLY A 244 -12.75 -8.12 -16.07
N GLN A 245 -11.74 -7.32 -16.37
CA GLN A 245 -11.58 -5.98 -15.83
C GLN A 245 -12.28 -4.98 -16.75
N ARG A 246 -13.00 -4.03 -16.17
CA ARG A 246 -13.75 -3.00 -16.90
C ARG A 246 -13.57 -1.65 -16.22
N PRO A 247 -13.46 -0.55 -16.99
CA PRO A 247 -13.49 0.80 -16.42
C PRO A 247 -14.77 1.05 -15.64
N VAL A 248 -14.66 1.74 -14.51
CA VAL A 248 -15.81 2.32 -13.81
C VAL A 248 -16.09 3.70 -14.42
N ALA A 249 -17.35 4.07 -14.57
CA ALA A 249 -17.78 5.32 -15.16
C ALA A 249 -18.92 5.95 -14.35
N GLU A 250 -19.10 7.27 -14.50
CA GLU A 250 -20.24 8.03 -13.96
C GLU A 250 -20.41 7.93 -12.43
N PRO A 251 -19.43 8.41 -11.66
CA PRO A 251 -18.13 8.96 -12.04
C PRO A 251 -17.00 7.92 -12.08
N VAL A 252 -15.86 8.27 -12.69
CA VAL A 252 -14.62 7.47 -12.64
C VAL A 252 -13.96 7.67 -11.27
N PRO A 253 -13.81 6.64 -10.42
CA PRO A 253 -13.12 6.77 -9.16
C PRO A 253 -11.61 6.89 -9.38
N LEU A 254 -10.99 7.93 -8.82
CA LEU A 254 -9.55 8.15 -8.88
C LEU A 254 -8.92 7.85 -7.53
N TRP A 255 -7.87 7.05 -7.56
CA TRP A 255 -6.97 6.88 -6.43
C TRP A 255 -5.76 7.78 -6.61
N THR A 256 -5.52 8.65 -5.64
CA THR A 256 -4.39 9.58 -5.66
C THR A 256 -3.20 8.99 -4.90
N TRP A 257 -2.04 9.05 -5.52
CA TRP A 257 -0.76 8.76 -4.90
C TRP A 257 -0.06 10.07 -4.59
N SER A 258 0.21 10.31 -3.33
CA SER A 258 0.94 11.47 -2.86
C SER A 258 2.41 11.14 -2.69
N LEU A 259 3.29 12.03 -3.17
CA LEU A 259 4.67 12.08 -2.70
C LEU A 259 4.70 12.93 -1.44
N LEU A 260 5.08 12.32 -0.34
CA LEU A 260 5.08 12.91 1.00
C LEU A 260 6.48 13.20 1.48
N HIS A 261 6.66 14.33 2.14
CA HIS A 261 7.83 14.68 2.95
C HIS A 261 7.42 15.57 4.11
N ARG A 262 8.28 15.75 5.11
CA ARG A 262 7.98 16.70 6.20
C ARG A 262 7.97 18.11 5.67
N ALA A 263 7.04 18.93 6.17
CA ALA A 263 6.89 20.33 5.73
C ALA A 263 8.10 21.21 6.12
N ASP A 264 8.84 20.81 7.16
CA ASP A 264 10.05 21.50 7.65
C ASP A 264 11.37 20.94 7.04
N ASP A 265 11.29 19.99 6.14
CA ASP A 265 12.49 19.39 5.52
C ASP A 265 12.95 20.23 4.31
N ASP A 266 13.86 21.14 4.56
CA ASP A 266 14.42 22.06 3.57
C ASP A 266 15.72 21.59 2.93
N ARG A 267 16.13 20.35 3.15
CA ARG A 267 17.34 19.76 2.53
C ARG A 267 17.29 19.82 1.01
N VAL A 268 18.40 20.20 0.40
CA VAL A 268 18.52 20.31 -1.06
C VAL A 268 18.20 18.98 -1.74
N SER A 269 18.69 17.86 -1.19
CA SER A 269 18.45 16.50 -1.73
C SER A 269 16.98 16.13 -1.77
N VAL A 270 16.18 16.53 -0.75
CA VAL A 270 14.73 16.29 -0.72
C VAL A 270 14.03 17.14 -1.78
N ARG A 271 14.36 18.43 -1.88
CA ARG A 271 13.79 19.32 -2.89
C ARG A 271 14.09 18.87 -4.32
N ASP A 272 15.33 18.44 -4.57
CA ASP A 272 15.76 17.95 -5.88
C ASP A 272 15.00 16.67 -6.25
N ALA A 273 14.86 15.72 -5.30
CA ALA A 273 14.10 14.50 -5.51
C ALA A 273 12.62 14.78 -5.78
N VAL A 274 11.98 15.66 -5.01
CA VAL A 274 10.59 16.08 -5.21
C VAL A 274 10.44 16.73 -6.59
N THR A 275 11.31 17.66 -6.94
CA THR A 275 11.29 18.36 -8.23
C THR A 275 11.42 17.37 -9.41
N ALA A 276 12.36 16.44 -9.33
CA ALA A 276 12.57 15.43 -10.37
C ALA A 276 11.35 14.52 -10.55
N LEU A 277 10.77 14.03 -9.44
CA LEU A 277 9.60 13.14 -9.48
C LEU A 277 8.35 13.86 -10.01
N LEU A 278 8.11 15.11 -9.61
CA LEU A 278 6.98 15.89 -10.10
C LEU A 278 7.14 16.29 -11.57
N SER A 279 8.37 16.58 -12.00
CA SER A 279 8.65 16.88 -13.41
C SER A 279 8.35 15.67 -14.29
N ILE A 280 8.78 14.47 -13.90
CA ILE A 280 8.49 13.26 -14.68
C ILE A 280 7.01 12.88 -14.61
N ALA A 281 6.33 13.12 -13.48
CA ALA A 281 4.90 12.91 -13.36
C ALA A 281 4.10 13.78 -14.34
N SER A 282 4.53 15.04 -14.52
CA SER A 282 3.97 15.96 -15.52
C SER A 282 4.25 15.49 -16.96
N ILE A 283 5.51 15.13 -17.26
CA ILE A 283 5.92 14.66 -18.62
C ILE A 283 5.17 13.40 -19.03
N ARG A 284 4.88 12.52 -18.08
CA ARG A 284 4.21 11.23 -18.32
C ARG A 284 2.69 11.29 -18.12
N ASP A 285 2.13 12.47 -17.91
CA ASP A 285 0.70 12.68 -17.68
C ASP A 285 0.12 11.84 -16.50
N TRP A 286 0.93 11.53 -15.48
CA TRP A 286 0.47 10.69 -14.36
C TRP A 286 -0.62 11.34 -13.51
N CYS A 287 -0.64 12.67 -13.48
CA CYS A 287 -1.59 13.46 -12.71
C CYS A 287 -2.82 13.86 -13.50
N LYS A 288 -2.88 13.54 -14.82
CA LYS A 288 -3.96 13.98 -15.69
C LYS A 288 -5.24 13.18 -15.41
N PRO A 289 -6.33 13.84 -14.98
CA PRO A 289 -7.60 13.15 -14.81
C PRO A 289 -8.21 12.81 -16.17
N PRO A 290 -9.13 11.80 -16.23
CA PRO A 290 -9.85 11.49 -17.46
C PRO A 290 -10.81 12.63 -17.84
N GLU A 291 -11.12 12.78 -19.14
CA GLU A 291 -12.08 13.77 -19.67
C GLU A 291 -13.52 13.54 -19.18
N ARG A 292 -13.83 12.34 -18.67
CA ARG A 292 -15.14 11.97 -18.13
C ARG A 292 -15.30 12.48 -16.71
N PRO A 293 -16.53 12.63 -16.20
CA PRO A 293 -16.75 12.94 -14.79
C PRO A 293 -15.98 11.96 -13.90
N TRP A 294 -15.14 12.48 -13.06
CA TRP A 294 -14.34 11.72 -12.11
C TRP A 294 -14.71 12.06 -10.67
N TRP A 295 -14.27 11.26 -9.75
CA TRP A 295 -14.54 11.39 -8.33
C TRP A 295 -13.28 11.08 -7.49
N VAL A 296 -13.07 11.87 -6.46
CA VAL A 296 -12.16 11.64 -5.34
C VAL A 296 -12.91 12.03 -4.06
N PRO A 297 -12.55 11.48 -2.88
CA PRO A 297 -13.13 11.91 -1.61
C PRO A 297 -12.98 13.41 -1.37
N LEU A 298 -13.86 13.98 -0.55
CA LEU A 298 -13.83 15.42 -0.22
C LEU A 298 -12.56 15.80 0.55
N ASP A 299 -12.03 14.89 1.35
CA ASP A 299 -10.78 15.05 2.12
C ASP A 299 -9.51 14.76 1.33
N ASP A 300 -9.60 14.53 0.02
CA ASP A 300 -8.42 14.31 -0.82
C ASP A 300 -7.63 15.61 -1.00
N PRO A 301 -6.34 15.68 -0.58
CA PRO A 301 -5.55 16.90 -0.63
C PRO A 301 -5.31 17.42 -2.07
N HIS A 302 -5.55 16.58 -3.07
CA HIS A 302 -5.27 16.89 -4.48
C HIS A 302 -6.51 17.25 -5.30
N ARG A 303 -7.69 17.26 -4.67
CA ARG A 303 -8.96 17.56 -5.37
C ARG A 303 -8.89 18.86 -6.16
N GLY A 304 -8.42 19.95 -5.54
CA GLY A 304 -8.29 21.25 -6.21
C GLY A 304 -7.31 21.24 -7.39
N ALA A 305 -6.18 20.52 -7.25
CA ALA A 305 -5.21 20.37 -8.34
C ALA A 305 -5.78 19.59 -9.53
N LEU A 306 -6.56 18.54 -9.27
CA LEU A 306 -7.24 17.74 -10.31
C LEU A 306 -8.36 18.55 -11.01
N GLU A 307 -9.05 19.43 -10.31
CA GLU A 307 -10.08 20.33 -10.89
C GLU A 307 -9.47 21.38 -11.83
N LEU A 308 -8.27 21.87 -11.53
CA LEU A 308 -7.54 22.81 -12.36
C LEU A 308 -6.87 22.16 -13.61
N ALA A 309 -6.66 20.87 -13.59
CA ALA A 309 -6.04 20.10 -14.68
C ALA A 309 -7.04 19.63 -15.75
N ARG A 310 -8.30 20.06 -15.67
CA ARG A 310 -9.39 19.74 -16.62
C ARG A 310 -9.26 20.39 -17.97
#